data_7d172a8d4a85212b1d4bbea3cc4fcaef
#
_entry.id   7d172a8d4a85212b1d4bbea3cc4fcaef
#
_cell.length_a   1.000
_cell.length_b   1.000
_cell.length_c   1.000
_cell.angle_alpha   90.00
_cell.angle_beta   90.00
_cell.angle_gamma   90.00
#
_symmetry.space_group_name_H-M   'P 1'
#
loop_
_entity.id
_entity.type
_entity.pdbx_description
1 polymer ?
#
loop_
_entity_poly.entity_id
_entity_poly.type
_entity_poly.pdbx_seq_one_letter_code
_entity_poly.pdbx_strand_id
1 'polypeptide(L)'
;MPDSGFPSAFAQHASREENALFAAVQRPINVACIQEKAPKPLWKSVPSWYLLLEQDRMINPKTQEFMTSRMKAGVERMDVDHTPIATAPEKAVGVLRTALTAVSRSEPQGRLMS
;
A
#
# COMPACT_ATOMS: atom_id res chain seq x y z
N MET A 1 -5.07 -16.39 8.36
CA MET A 1 -6.16 -15.69 9.09
C MET A 1 -7.41 -16.55 8.99
N PRO A 2 -8.14 -16.78 10.09
CA PRO A 2 -9.40 -17.51 10.04
C PRO A 2 -10.44 -16.75 9.19
N ASP A 3 -11.28 -17.49 8.47
CA ASP A 3 -12.29 -16.91 7.56
C ASP A 3 -13.22 -15.91 8.27
N SER A 4 -13.54 -16.14 9.54
CA SER A 4 -14.38 -15.24 10.34
C SER A 4 -13.72 -13.91 10.68
N GLY A 5 -12.39 -13.84 10.71
CA GLY A 5 -11.65 -12.62 11.01
C GLY A 5 -11.36 -11.76 9.78
N PHE A 6 -11.43 -12.33 8.59
CA PHE A 6 -11.05 -11.66 7.35
C PHE A 6 -11.89 -10.40 7.06
N PRO A 7 -13.24 -10.46 7.07
CA PRO A 7 -14.05 -9.28 6.76
C PRO A 7 -13.86 -8.11 7.72
N SER A 8 -13.65 -8.40 9.01
CA SER A 8 -13.58 -7.35 10.04
C SER A 8 -12.21 -6.65 10.10
N ALA A 9 -11.15 -7.31 9.67
CA ALA A 9 -9.78 -6.82 9.82
C ALA A 9 -9.12 -6.42 8.50
N PHE A 10 -9.43 -7.12 7.41
CA PHE A 10 -8.68 -7.01 6.17
C PHE A 10 -9.38 -6.15 5.12
N ALA A 11 -10.67 -6.35 4.91
CA ALA A 11 -11.44 -5.67 3.87
C ALA A 11 -12.85 -5.30 4.38
N GLN A 12 -12.93 -4.53 5.47
CA GLN A 12 -14.21 -4.16 6.07
C GLN A 12 -15.08 -3.27 5.18
N HIS A 13 -14.52 -2.60 4.18
CA HIS A 13 -15.26 -1.79 3.21
C HIS A 13 -15.75 -2.58 1.99
N ALA A 14 -15.32 -3.84 1.85
CA ALA A 14 -15.79 -4.71 0.77
C ALA A 14 -17.19 -5.27 1.08
N SER A 15 -17.91 -5.69 0.04
CA SER A 15 -19.17 -6.38 0.18
C SER A 15 -18.98 -7.76 0.84
N ARG A 16 -20.08 -8.35 1.33
CA ARG A 16 -20.04 -9.69 1.90
C ARG A 16 -19.55 -10.74 0.89
N GLU A 17 -19.97 -10.60 -0.35
CA GLU A 17 -19.60 -11.50 -1.45
C GLU A 17 -18.12 -11.37 -1.83
N GLU A 18 -17.63 -10.14 -1.93
CA GLU A 18 -16.22 -9.86 -2.17
C GLU A 18 -15.33 -10.40 -1.04
N ASN A 19 -15.74 -10.20 0.21
CA ASN A 19 -15.00 -10.73 1.37
C ASN A 19 -14.95 -12.28 1.35
N ALA A 20 -16.05 -12.93 0.98
CA ALA A 20 -16.07 -14.38 0.84
C ALA A 20 -15.09 -14.87 -0.23
N LEU A 21 -15.04 -14.17 -1.37
CA LEU A 21 -14.09 -14.46 -2.43
C LEU A 21 -12.64 -14.22 -1.98
N PHE A 22 -12.35 -13.11 -1.35
CA PHE A 22 -11.01 -12.78 -0.85
C PHE A 22 -10.52 -13.78 0.18
N ALA A 23 -11.39 -14.20 1.11
CA ALA A 23 -11.05 -15.24 2.07
C ALA A 23 -10.75 -16.58 1.41
N ALA A 24 -11.55 -16.97 0.41
CA ALA A 24 -11.40 -18.25 -0.30
C ALA A 24 -10.10 -18.35 -1.10
N VAL A 25 -9.58 -17.23 -1.61
CA VAL A 25 -8.34 -17.22 -2.42
C VAL A 25 -7.08 -16.97 -1.58
N GLN A 26 -7.18 -16.84 -0.27
CA GLN A 26 -6.02 -16.67 0.60
C GLN A 26 -5.09 -17.88 0.52
N ARG A 27 -3.79 -17.60 0.54
CA ARG A 27 -2.76 -18.62 0.57
C ARG A 27 -1.93 -18.49 1.84
N PRO A 28 -1.46 -19.60 2.42
CA PRO A 28 -0.51 -19.53 3.53
C PRO A 28 0.81 -18.93 3.04
N ILE A 29 1.45 -18.13 3.89
CA ILE A 29 2.79 -17.63 3.66
C ILE A 29 3.80 -18.52 4.36
N ASN A 30 4.93 -18.83 3.69
CA ASN A 30 6.01 -19.57 4.31
C ASN A 30 6.69 -18.69 5.38
N VAL A 31 6.91 -19.25 6.57
CA VAL A 31 7.57 -18.55 7.68
C VAL A 31 8.93 -17.99 7.28
N ALA A 32 9.67 -18.68 6.43
CA ALA A 32 10.96 -18.22 5.91
C ALA A 32 10.86 -16.84 5.22
N CYS A 33 9.75 -16.54 4.54
CA CYS A 33 9.54 -15.24 3.92
C CYS A 33 9.45 -14.09 4.93
N ILE A 34 8.98 -14.39 6.16
CA ILE A 34 8.89 -13.41 7.24
C ILE A 34 10.22 -13.26 7.98
N GLN A 35 10.97 -14.34 8.08
CA GLN A 35 12.24 -14.40 8.81
C GLN A 35 13.45 -13.96 7.98
N GLU A 36 13.33 -13.97 6.66
CA GLU A 36 14.41 -13.57 5.76
C GLU A 36 14.78 -12.10 5.99
N LYS A 37 16.06 -11.84 6.06
CA LYS A 37 16.57 -10.49 6.27
C LYS A 37 16.31 -9.62 5.04
N ALA A 38 15.63 -8.49 5.23
CA ALA A 38 15.38 -7.54 4.16
C ALA A 38 16.69 -6.93 3.62
N PRO A 39 16.80 -6.74 2.30
CA PRO A 39 17.95 -6.05 1.73
C PRO A 39 17.94 -4.55 2.08
N LYS A 40 18.98 -3.82 1.66
CA LYS A 40 19.07 -2.37 1.86
C LYS A 40 17.82 -1.69 1.28
N PRO A 41 17.09 -0.88 2.06
CA PRO A 41 15.85 -0.28 1.58
C PRO A 41 16.12 0.85 0.59
N LEU A 42 15.40 0.85 -0.53
CA LEU A 42 15.54 1.85 -1.58
C LEU A 42 14.96 3.22 -1.21
N TRP A 43 14.02 3.28 -0.26
CA TRP A 43 13.43 4.55 0.17
C TRP A 43 14.44 5.54 0.78
N LYS A 44 15.63 5.09 1.12
CA LYS A 44 16.73 5.96 1.58
C LYS A 44 17.39 6.73 0.44
N SER A 45 17.25 6.30 -0.79
CA SER A 45 17.96 6.85 -1.94
C SER A 45 17.05 7.29 -3.10
N VAL A 46 15.78 6.91 -3.08
CA VAL A 46 14.81 7.27 -4.14
C VAL A 46 13.58 7.94 -3.55
N PRO A 47 12.92 8.84 -4.31
CA PRO A 47 11.65 9.43 -3.91
C PRO A 47 10.62 8.35 -3.63
N SER A 48 9.78 8.55 -2.63
CA SER A 48 8.78 7.57 -2.19
C SER A 48 7.43 8.22 -1.96
N TRP A 49 6.36 7.49 -2.23
CA TRP A 49 4.98 7.90 -1.99
C TRP A 49 4.29 6.83 -1.16
N TYR A 50 3.33 7.25 -0.37
CA TYR A 50 2.62 6.36 0.54
C TYR A 50 1.15 6.76 0.62
N LEU A 51 0.27 5.80 0.40
CA LEU A 51 -1.14 5.94 0.71
C LEU A 51 -1.37 5.50 2.15
N LEU A 52 -1.62 6.45 3.05
CA LEU A 52 -1.89 6.17 4.44
C LEU A 52 -3.36 5.81 4.61
N LEU A 53 -3.61 4.64 5.13
CA LEU A 53 -4.93 4.02 5.25
C LEU A 53 -5.51 4.29 6.65
N GLU A 54 -6.40 5.26 6.75
CA GLU A 54 -6.91 5.71 8.06
C GLU A 54 -7.85 4.70 8.73
N GLN A 55 -8.46 3.80 7.95
CA GLN A 55 -9.33 2.73 8.45
C GLN A 55 -8.65 1.35 8.43
N ASP A 56 -7.35 1.32 8.29
CA ASP A 56 -6.58 0.07 8.32
C ASP A 56 -6.62 -0.55 9.73
N ARG A 57 -7.12 -1.78 9.80
CA ARG A 57 -7.19 -2.56 11.04
C ARG A 57 -6.09 -3.61 11.17
N MET A 58 -5.28 -3.78 10.12
CA MET A 58 -4.12 -4.66 10.13
C MET A 58 -2.85 -3.92 10.54
N ILE A 59 -2.63 -2.73 9.98
CA ILE A 59 -1.51 -1.87 10.33
C ILE A 59 -2.07 -0.55 10.87
N ASN A 60 -1.88 -0.32 12.15
CA ASN A 60 -2.37 0.87 12.83
C ASN A 60 -1.93 2.15 12.10
N PRO A 61 -2.82 3.13 11.87
CA PRO A 61 -2.47 4.39 11.23
C PRO A 61 -1.30 5.13 11.88
N LYS A 62 -1.14 5.07 13.19
CA LYS A 62 0.03 5.65 13.90
C LYS A 62 1.35 4.98 13.48
N THR A 63 1.33 3.68 13.27
CA THR A 63 2.50 2.95 12.73
C THR A 63 2.80 3.41 11.31
N GLN A 64 1.78 3.60 10.49
CA GLN A 64 1.94 4.12 9.14
C GLN A 64 2.51 5.54 9.15
N GLU A 65 2.07 6.41 10.06
CA GLU A 65 2.62 7.77 10.25
C GLU A 65 4.11 7.72 10.59
N PHE A 66 4.50 6.83 11.50
CA PHE A 66 5.91 6.63 11.84
C PHE A 66 6.73 6.19 10.62
N MET A 67 6.23 5.21 9.87
CA MET A 67 6.93 4.72 8.67
C MET A 67 7.08 5.80 7.60
N THR A 68 6.01 6.55 7.32
CA THR A 68 6.01 7.61 6.30
C THR A 68 6.94 8.77 6.67
N SER A 69 6.97 9.16 7.94
CA SER A 69 7.90 10.15 8.47
C SER A 69 9.35 9.71 8.28
N ARG A 70 9.64 8.46 8.62
CA ARG A 70 10.97 7.87 8.48
C ARG A 70 11.41 7.79 7.02
N MET A 71 10.49 7.47 6.12
CA MET A 71 10.75 7.41 4.68
C MET A 71 10.85 8.78 4.02
N LYS A 72 10.39 9.85 4.67
CA LYS A 72 10.19 11.16 4.05
C LYS A 72 9.34 11.08 2.78
N ALA A 73 8.35 10.21 2.81
CA ALA A 73 7.47 9.96 1.68
C ALA A 73 6.50 11.12 1.44
N GLY A 74 6.09 11.30 0.19
CA GLY A 74 4.88 12.06 -0.15
C GLY A 74 3.67 11.25 0.31
N VAL A 75 2.89 11.78 1.26
CA VAL A 75 1.80 11.03 1.91
C VAL A 75 0.45 11.56 1.44
N GLU A 76 -0.41 10.66 1.00
CA GLU A 76 -1.83 10.90 0.84
C GLU A 76 -2.58 10.11 1.92
N ARG A 77 -3.41 10.80 2.71
CA ARG A 77 -4.21 10.18 3.78
C ARG A 77 -5.63 9.99 3.28
N MET A 78 -6.15 8.80 3.39
CA MET A 78 -7.49 8.49 2.91
C MET A 78 -8.23 7.53 3.84
N ASP A 79 -9.55 7.71 3.89
CA ASP A 79 -10.46 6.88 4.67
C ASP A 79 -10.74 5.56 3.95
N VAL A 80 -9.76 4.68 3.96
CA VAL A 80 -9.77 3.37 3.30
C VAL A 80 -9.28 2.27 4.22
N ASP A 81 -9.68 1.04 3.94
CA ASP A 81 -9.26 -0.15 4.68
C ASP A 81 -7.89 -0.68 4.20
N HIS A 82 -7.50 -1.87 4.69
CA HIS A 82 -6.20 -2.48 4.36
C HIS A 82 -6.07 -2.90 2.88
N THR A 83 -7.16 -2.91 2.12
CA THR A 83 -7.18 -3.40 0.72
C THR A 83 -7.66 -2.34 -0.28
N PRO A 84 -7.02 -1.16 -0.36
CA PRO A 84 -7.49 -0.07 -1.21
C PRO A 84 -7.53 -0.42 -2.69
N ILE A 85 -6.70 -1.33 -3.16
CA ILE A 85 -6.71 -1.78 -4.56
C ILE A 85 -8.04 -2.43 -4.92
N ALA A 86 -8.66 -3.15 -3.97
CA ALA A 86 -9.95 -3.80 -4.16
C ALA A 86 -11.14 -2.90 -3.80
N THR A 87 -11.04 -2.16 -2.68
CA THR A 87 -12.16 -1.40 -2.11
C THR A 87 -12.23 0.07 -2.52
N ALA A 88 -11.13 0.63 -2.99
CA ALA A 88 -11.02 2.02 -3.46
C ALA A 88 -9.95 2.16 -4.55
N PRO A 89 -10.07 1.45 -5.68
CA PRO A 89 -9.03 1.39 -6.71
C PRO A 89 -8.67 2.76 -7.30
N GLU A 90 -9.63 3.67 -7.41
CA GLU A 90 -9.40 5.04 -7.91
C GLU A 90 -8.42 5.82 -7.02
N LYS A 91 -8.44 5.58 -5.71
CA LYS A 91 -7.53 6.23 -4.74
C LYS A 91 -6.12 5.67 -4.88
N ALA A 92 -5.99 4.36 -5.02
CA ALA A 92 -4.69 3.71 -5.26
C ALA A 92 -4.07 4.18 -6.59
N VAL A 93 -4.87 4.26 -7.65
CA VAL A 93 -4.43 4.80 -8.96
C VAL A 93 -4.03 6.26 -8.85
N GLY A 94 -4.73 7.06 -8.05
CA GLY A 94 -4.41 8.47 -7.80
C GLY A 94 -2.99 8.66 -7.29
N VAL A 95 -2.57 7.88 -6.29
CA VAL A 95 -1.20 7.92 -5.73
C VAL A 95 -0.17 7.52 -6.78
N LEU A 96 -0.44 6.48 -7.56
CA LEU A 96 0.45 6.06 -8.65
C LEU A 96 0.62 7.15 -9.70
N ARG A 97 -0.46 7.84 -10.08
CA ARG A 97 -0.40 8.97 -11.02
C ARG A 97 0.42 10.14 -10.47
N THR A 98 0.26 10.46 -9.19
CA THR A 98 1.04 11.50 -8.51
C THR A 98 2.53 11.18 -8.58
N ALA A 99 2.91 9.96 -8.23
CA ALA A 99 4.29 9.50 -8.29
C ALA A 99 4.86 9.55 -9.72
N LEU A 100 4.11 9.03 -10.68
CA LEU A 100 4.51 9.02 -12.09
C LEU A 100 4.74 10.44 -12.63
N THR A 101 3.84 11.37 -12.34
CA THR A 101 3.94 12.77 -12.77
C THR A 101 5.17 13.44 -12.16
N ALA A 102 5.45 13.21 -10.88
CA ALA A 102 6.62 13.77 -10.22
C ALA A 102 7.94 13.27 -10.81
N VAL A 103 8.03 11.97 -11.07
CA VAL A 103 9.21 11.34 -11.67
C VAL A 103 9.42 11.83 -13.12
N SER A 104 8.36 11.90 -13.92
CA SER A 104 8.44 12.36 -15.32
C SER A 104 8.89 13.82 -15.44
N ARG A 105 8.55 14.66 -14.46
CA ARG A 105 9.00 16.08 -14.45
C ARG A 105 10.47 16.24 -14.03
N SER A 106 11.02 15.28 -13.32
CA SER A 106 12.40 15.32 -12.84
C SER A 106 13.41 14.78 -13.87
N GLU A 107 12.97 14.16 -14.96
CA GLU A 107 13.86 13.73 -16.03
C GLU A 107 14.35 14.94 -16.88
N PRO A 108 15.66 15.05 -17.10
CA PRO A 108 16.20 16.09 -18.01
C PRO A 108 15.67 15.87 -19.42
N GLN A 109 15.18 16.93 -20.08
CA GLN A 109 14.64 16.90 -21.44
C GLN A 109 15.59 16.32 -22.51
N GLY A 110 16.84 16.04 -22.18
CA GLY A 110 17.84 15.50 -23.10
C GLY A 110 17.83 14.00 -23.32
N ARG A 111 17.10 13.22 -22.50
CA ARG A 111 17.09 11.74 -22.59
C ARG A 111 16.10 11.17 -23.62
N LEU A 112 15.13 11.95 -24.04
CA LEU A 112 14.11 11.54 -25.02
C LEU A 112 14.50 11.78 -26.47
N MET A 113 15.67 12.39 -26.73
CA MET A 113 16.12 12.77 -28.07
C MET A 113 17.36 12.03 -28.57
N SER A 114 17.79 10.99 -27.89
CA SER A 114 18.90 10.13 -28.29
C SER A 114 18.46 8.80 -28.83
#